data_4a1a8f718e074dcdf4b7a6ff955ae152
#
_entry.id   4a1a8f718e074dcdf4b7a6ff955ae152
#
_cell.length_a   1.000
_cell.length_b   1.000
_cell.length_c   1.000
_cell.angle_alpha   90.00
_cell.angle_beta   90.00
_cell.angle_gamma   90.00
#
_symmetry.space_group_name_H-M   'P 1'
#
loop_
_entity.id
_entity.type
_entity.pdbx_description
1 polymer ?
#
loop_
_entity_poly.entity_id
_entity_poly.type
_entity_poly.pdbx_seq_one_letter_code
_entity_poly.pdbx_strand_id
1 'polypeptide(L)'
;MNRRHLLKALGGTALGAAAASFPVPGLIRRARAADTVKIGCLFSSSGTMANIEGRLNFVARMAADEINAKGGVLGRTIEVVTTDPGSDWPLYAQLGRQLIQQDGVASLFGCWTSVSRKSVLPVVEQEDALLYYPLHFEGEENSKNVVYLNSPPSSSVLPAVEYLMSAEGGEAKRFFMLGSDYVWPRTINQQLKGYWASKGIAPDAWREEYVPVGHSNFQTLVNEIRAFADQPGGQPVVILTVVGNSIPDFFREYVNQGISAFDVPVLGLDALEADFEGLDTTKLVGHLNCWAYLQNAAGPRNQEFLAAWAKYVTDNKVPYRPDVAIDPMVSTYDGVHLWAMAAEKAGSFDVPEVRAASAGLTFACPSGYDISMTAENTYVKRGVFIGSLNESQGFDILWQSPDTPEPVPFSPYMNA
;
A
#
# COMPACT_ATOMS: atom_id res chain seq x y z
N MET A 1 -56.77 -35.06 -25.44
CA MET A 1 -56.29 -35.56 -26.74
C MET A 1 -54.79 -35.87 -26.58
N ASN A 2 -54.41 -37.12 -26.76
CA ASN A 2 -53.14 -37.71 -26.33
C ASN A 2 -52.01 -37.49 -27.33
N ARG A 3 -50.81 -37.20 -26.79
CA ARG A 3 -49.52 -36.97 -27.48
C ARG A 3 -48.94 -38.20 -28.23
N ARG A 4 -49.74 -39.22 -28.57
CA ARG A 4 -49.26 -40.50 -29.12
C ARG A 4 -49.48 -40.74 -30.62
N HIS A 5 -49.92 -39.73 -31.42
CA HIS A 5 -50.29 -39.92 -32.82
C HIS A 5 -49.49 -39.15 -33.87
N LEU A 6 -48.24 -38.73 -33.56
CA LEU A 6 -47.44 -38.00 -34.54
C LEU A 6 -46.11 -38.69 -34.94
N LEU A 7 -46.06 -40.02 -34.88
CA LEU A 7 -44.88 -40.80 -35.26
C LEU A 7 -45.20 -42.02 -36.14
N LYS A 8 -46.06 -41.84 -37.14
CA LYS A 8 -46.21 -42.85 -38.20
C LYS A 8 -46.66 -42.17 -39.50
N ALA A 9 -45.71 -41.64 -40.28
CA ALA A 9 -45.78 -41.52 -41.72
C ALA A 9 -44.47 -40.93 -42.22
N LEU A 10 -43.68 -41.73 -42.82
CA LEU A 10 -42.94 -41.59 -44.05
C LEU A 10 -41.75 -42.56 -44.09
N GLY A 11 -42.05 -43.71 -44.58
CA GLY A 11 -41.06 -44.66 -45.08
C GLY A 11 -40.88 -44.49 -46.59
N GLY A 12 -39.64 -44.71 -47.01
CA GLY A 12 -39.29 -45.21 -48.31
C GLY A 12 -39.02 -44.23 -49.43
N THR A 13 -37.79 -44.03 -49.82
CA THR A 13 -37.24 -44.54 -51.12
C THR A 13 -35.75 -44.14 -51.23
N ALA A 14 -34.98 -45.08 -51.68
CA ALA A 14 -33.54 -44.99 -51.92
C ALA A 14 -33.20 -44.36 -53.26
N LEU A 15 -31.99 -43.90 -53.41
CA LEU A 15 -31.01 -43.94 -54.51
C LEU A 15 -30.35 -42.58 -54.78
N GLY A 16 -29.01 -42.61 -54.81
CA GLY A 16 -28.21 -41.57 -55.48
C GLY A 16 -26.94 -41.17 -54.73
N ALA A 17 -25.86 -41.89 -54.93
CA ALA A 17 -24.52 -41.53 -54.46
C ALA A 17 -24.00 -40.25 -55.19
N ALA A 18 -23.64 -39.22 -54.45
CA ALA A 18 -22.69 -38.21 -54.88
C ALA A 18 -21.82 -37.83 -53.68
N ALA A 19 -20.55 -38.21 -53.77
CA ALA A 19 -19.53 -37.81 -52.78
C ALA A 19 -19.29 -36.30 -52.89
N ALA A 20 -19.85 -35.54 -51.97
CA ALA A 20 -19.47 -34.18 -51.70
C ALA A 20 -18.76 -34.13 -50.34
N SER A 21 -17.46 -33.83 -50.38
CA SER A 21 -16.62 -33.57 -49.20
C SER A 21 -17.17 -32.36 -48.43
N PHE A 22 -17.92 -32.64 -47.38
CA PHE A 22 -18.29 -31.60 -46.40
C PHE A 22 -17.07 -31.29 -45.52
N PRO A 23 -16.70 -30.01 -45.33
CA PRO A 23 -15.71 -29.65 -44.34
C PRO A 23 -16.29 -30.03 -42.98
N VAL A 24 -15.53 -30.81 -42.24
CA VAL A 24 -15.78 -31.12 -40.80
C VAL A 24 -15.99 -29.80 -40.08
N PRO A 25 -17.14 -29.56 -39.43
CA PRO A 25 -17.27 -28.38 -38.59
C PRO A 25 -16.19 -28.46 -37.54
N GLY A 26 -15.31 -27.44 -37.55
CA GLY A 26 -14.29 -27.32 -36.48
C GLY A 26 -14.97 -27.48 -35.12
N LEU A 27 -14.40 -28.33 -34.31
CA LEU A 27 -14.71 -28.43 -32.88
C LEU A 27 -14.81 -27.00 -32.32
N ILE A 28 -16.02 -26.49 -32.17
CA ILE A 28 -16.29 -25.36 -31.30
C ILE A 28 -15.81 -25.85 -29.94
N ARG A 29 -14.56 -25.52 -29.59
CA ARG A 29 -14.12 -25.56 -28.20
C ARG A 29 -15.19 -24.75 -27.46
N ARG A 30 -16.10 -25.46 -26.76
CA ARG A 30 -16.88 -24.82 -25.72
C ARG A 30 -15.86 -24.04 -24.91
N ALA A 31 -15.96 -22.71 -24.90
CA ALA A 31 -15.28 -21.90 -23.93
C ALA A 31 -15.66 -22.50 -22.59
N ARG A 32 -14.75 -23.25 -21.99
CA ARG A 32 -14.84 -23.64 -20.60
C ARG A 32 -14.98 -22.32 -19.88
N ALA A 33 -16.01 -22.15 -19.04
CA ALA A 33 -16.04 -21.03 -18.11
C ALA A 33 -14.64 -20.99 -17.49
N ALA A 34 -13.93 -19.90 -17.69
CA ALA A 34 -12.56 -19.78 -17.23
C ALA A 34 -12.61 -20.07 -15.73
N ASP A 35 -11.93 -21.14 -15.29
CA ASP A 35 -11.81 -21.42 -13.85
C ASP A 35 -11.27 -20.14 -13.22
N THR A 36 -11.91 -19.63 -12.18
CA THR A 36 -11.47 -18.44 -11.47
C THR A 36 -10.50 -18.83 -10.34
N VAL A 37 -9.57 -17.93 -10.03
CA VAL A 37 -8.81 -17.92 -8.78
C VAL A 37 -9.18 -16.66 -8.01
N LYS A 38 -9.47 -16.80 -6.72
CA LYS A 38 -9.87 -15.67 -5.89
C LYS A 38 -8.69 -15.10 -5.14
N ILE A 39 -8.63 -13.77 -5.06
CA ILE A 39 -7.78 -13.03 -4.11
C ILE A 39 -8.67 -12.20 -3.19
N GLY A 40 -8.27 -12.06 -1.92
CA GLY A 40 -9.04 -11.34 -0.92
C GLY A 40 -8.47 -9.95 -0.65
N CYS A 41 -9.30 -8.90 -0.68
CA CYS A 41 -8.94 -7.56 -0.25
C CYS A 41 -9.55 -7.26 1.11
N LEU A 42 -8.70 -6.88 2.06
CA LEU A 42 -9.02 -6.59 3.45
C LEU A 42 -8.66 -5.14 3.76
N PHE A 43 -9.35 -4.21 3.10
CA PHE A 43 -9.17 -2.76 3.20
C PHE A 43 -10.47 -2.08 3.59
N SER A 44 -10.41 -1.15 4.56
CA SER A 44 -11.58 -0.43 5.04
C SER A 44 -12.13 0.54 4.01
N SER A 45 -13.43 0.41 3.70
CA SER A 45 -14.21 1.35 2.89
C SER A 45 -15.07 2.27 3.75
N SER A 46 -15.08 2.06 5.07
CA SER A 46 -15.74 2.90 6.10
C SER A 46 -14.81 3.11 7.29
N GLY A 47 -15.19 4.01 8.22
CA GLY A 47 -14.37 4.36 9.39
C GLY A 47 -13.29 5.40 9.13
N THR A 48 -12.34 5.55 10.06
CA THR A 48 -11.34 6.63 10.08
C THR A 48 -10.29 6.55 8.96
N MET A 49 -10.09 5.36 8.36
CA MET A 49 -9.13 5.12 7.28
C MET A 49 -9.77 5.07 5.89
N ALA A 50 -11.10 5.20 5.78
CA ALA A 50 -11.85 4.94 4.54
C ALA A 50 -11.37 5.76 3.34
N ASN A 51 -10.99 7.03 3.54
CA ASN A 51 -10.58 7.92 2.46
C ASN A 51 -9.30 7.45 1.76
N ILE A 52 -8.37 6.88 2.51
CA ILE A 52 -7.09 6.41 2.01
C ILE A 52 -7.11 4.91 1.68
N GLU A 53 -7.61 4.08 2.59
CA GLU A 53 -7.58 2.62 2.48
C GLU A 53 -8.56 2.08 1.42
N GLY A 54 -9.72 2.73 1.28
CA GLY A 54 -10.74 2.30 0.31
C GLY A 54 -10.27 2.34 -1.15
N ARG A 55 -9.31 3.22 -1.51
CA ARG A 55 -8.69 3.28 -2.85
C ARG A 55 -7.98 1.98 -3.21
N LEU A 56 -7.42 1.28 -2.23
CA LEU A 56 -6.63 0.07 -2.42
C LEU A 56 -7.48 -1.09 -2.96
N ASN A 57 -8.76 -1.16 -2.60
CA ASN A 57 -9.69 -2.11 -3.17
C ASN A 57 -9.83 -1.96 -4.71
N PHE A 58 -9.82 -0.72 -5.18
CA PHE A 58 -10.00 -0.43 -6.61
C PHE A 58 -8.71 -0.64 -7.40
N VAL A 59 -7.56 -0.27 -6.84
CA VAL A 59 -6.28 -0.51 -7.53
C VAL A 59 -5.93 -1.99 -7.57
N ALA A 60 -6.30 -2.77 -6.56
CA ALA A 60 -6.16 -4.23 -6.60
C ALA A 60 -7.01 -4.85 -7.72
N ARG A 61 -8.25 -4.34 -7.92
CA ARG A 61 -9.09 -4.75 -9.05
C ARG A 61 -8.51 -4.31 -10.38
N MET A 62 -7.98 -3.09 -10.48
CA MET A 62 -7.32 -2.60 -11.69
C MET A 62 -6.15 -3.52 -12.09
N ALA A 63 -5.28 -3.87 -11.15
CA ALA A 63 -4.18 -4.80 -11.39
C ALA A 63 -4.68 -6.19 -11.82
N ALA A 64 -5.73 -6.71 -11.17
CA ALA A 64 -6.33 -7.98 -11.54
C ALA A 64 -6.93 -7.94 -12.96
N ASP A 65 -7.61 -6.85 -13.33
CA ASP A 65 -8.18 -6.68 -14.67
C ASP A 65 -7.10 -6.61 -15.76
N GLU A 66 -5.97 -5.95 -15.48
CA GLU A 66 -4.82 -5.92 -16.39
C GLU A 66 -4.20 -7.31 -16.61
N ILE A 67 -4.08 -8.11 -15.55
CA ILE A 67 -3.59 -9.49 -15.62
C ILE A 67 -4.61 -10.37 -16.37
N ASN A 68 -5.89 -10.20 -16.08
CA ASN A 68 -6.99 -10.93 -16.74
C ASN A 68 -7.05 -10.65 -18.24
N ALA A 69 -6.82 -9.39 -18.65
CA ALA A 69 -6.74 -9.01 -20.06
C ALA A 69 -5.61 -9.70 -20.82
N LYS A 70 -4.57 -10.17 -20.11
CA LYS A 70 -3.42 -10.93 -20.65
C LYS A 70 -3.59 -12.45 -20.55
N GLY A 71 -4.75 -12.94 -20.07
CA GLY A 71 -5.05 -14.37 -19.96
C GLY A 71 -5.16 -14.91 -18.53
N GLY A 72 -5.08 -14.04 -17.53
CA GLY A 72 -5.14 -14.40 -16.11
C GLY A 72 -3.85 -15.01 -15.60
N VAL A 73 -3.95 -15.82 -14.54
CA VAL A 73 -2.82 -16.54 -13.92
C VAL A 73 -3.07 -18.05 -14.08
N LEU A 74 -2.10 -18.77 -14.62
CA LEU A 74 -2.21 -20.21 -14.94
C LEU A 74 -3.48 -20.53 -15.76
N GLY A 75 -3.88 -19.58 -16.63
CA GLY A 75 -5.09 -19.69 -17.45
C GLY A 75 -6.41 -19.50 -16.70
N ARG A 76 -6.37 -19.04 -15.43
CA ARG A 76 -7.55 -18.70 -14.62
C ARG A 76 -7.72 -17.20 -14.50
N THR A 77 -8.96 -16.74 -14.52
CA THR A 77 -9.31 -15.33 -14.27
C THR A 77 -9.22 -15.03 -12.79
N ILE A 78 -8.56 -13.94 -12.41
CA ILE A 78 -8.54 -13.44 -11.03
C ILE A 78 -9.90 -12.81 -10.70
N GLU A 79 -10.52 -13.27 -9.63
CA GLU A 79 -11.70 -12.65 -9.00
C GLU A 79 -11.26 -11.97 -7.70
N VAL A 80 -11.56 -10.67 -7.54
CA VAL A 80 -11.23 -9.90 -6.33
C VAL A 80 -12.41 -9.87 -5.39
N VAL A 81 -12.29 -10.56 -4.26
CA VAL A 81 -13.28 -10.55 -3.16
C VAL A 81 -12.89 -9.46 -2.17
N THR A 82 -13.78 -8.50 -1.93
CA THR A 82 -13.53 -7.38 -1.01
C THR A 82 -14.37 -7.48 0.24
N THR A 83 -13.79 -7.10 1.38
CA THR A 83 -14.48 -6.95 2.66
C THR A 83 -14.26 -5.54 3.21
N ASP A 84 -15.13 -5.09 4.12
CA ASP A 84 -14.99 -3.80 4.80
C ASP A 84 -14.84 -4.01 6.30
N PRO A 85 -13.61 -3.94 6.83
CA PRO A 85 -13.38 -4.01 8.28
C PRO A 85 -13.77 -2.73 9.05
N GLY A 86 -14.16 -1.63 8.37
CA GLY A 86 -14.67 -0.42 9.02
C GLY A 86 -13.69 0.27 9.97
N SER A 87 -12.39 0.10 9.75
CA SER A 87 -11.30 0.55 10.65
C SER A 87 -11.38 -0.06 12.06
N ASP A 88 -12.08 -1.19 12.23
CA ASP A 88 -12.18 -1.97 13.47
C ASP A 88 -11.16 -3.12 13.45
N TRP A 89 -10.10 -3.01 14.23
CA TRP A 89 -8.98 -3.94 14.19
C TRP A 89 -9.33 -5.41 14.50
N PRO A 90 -10.18 -5.74 15.50
CA PRO A 90 -10.70 -7.09 15.70
C PRO A 90 -11.43 -7.63 14.47
N LEU A 91 -12.18 -6.79 13.76
CA LEU A 91 -12.94 -7.20 12.59
C LEU A 91 -12.03 -7.58 11.42
N TYR A 92 -10.82 -6.99 11.28
CA TYR A 92 -9.84 -7.44 10.30
C TYR A 92 -9.48 -8.92 10.47
N ALA A 93 -9.24 -9.38 11.69
CA ALA A 93 -8.94 -10.78 11.96
C ALA A 93 -10.10 -11.72 11.60
N GLN A 94 -11.33 -11.32 11.94
CA GLN A 94 -12.53 -12.08 11.62
C GLN A 94 -12.74 -12.20 10.11
N LEU A 95 -12.70 -11.07 9.38
CA LEU A 95 -12.90 -11.03 7.94
C LEU A 95 -11.75 -11.69 7.18
N GLY A 96 -10.50 -11.56 7.66
CA GLY A 96 -9.37 -12.31 7.11
C GLY A 96 -9.58 -13.81 7.18
N ARG A 97 -10.05 -14.33 8.30
CA ARG A 97 -10.41 -15.74 8.46
C ARG A 97 -11.57 -16.15 7.54
N GLN A 98 -12.58 -15.31 7.39
CA GLN A 98 -13.68 -15.54 6.45
C GLN A 98 -13.18 -15.68 5.01
N LEU A 99 -12.37 -14.72 4.54
CA LEU A 99 -11.80 -14.73 3.19
C LEU A 99 -11.02 -16.03 2.92
N ILE A 100 -10.24 -16.51 3.90
CA ILE A 100 -9.46 -17.74 3.76
C ILE A 100 -10.37 -18.97 3.78
N GLN A 101 -11.18 -19.15 4.83
CA GLN A 101 -11.89 -20.39 5.09
C GLN A 101 -13.20 -20.53 4.33
N GLN A 102 -13.93 -19.44 4.07
CA GLN A 102 -15.25 -19.48 3.46
C GLN A 102 -15.21 -19.09 1.98
N ASP A 103 -14.49 -18.00 1.66
CA ASP A 103 -14.40 -17.53 0.29
C ASP A 103 -13.32 -18.26 -0.52
N GLY A 104 -12.36 -18.91 0.15
CA GLY A 104 -11.33 -19.74 -0.48
C GLY A 104 -10.33 -18.92 -1.31
N VAL A 105 -9.92 -17.75 -0.82
CA VAL A 105 -8.96 -16.90 -1.53
C VAL A 105 -7.55 -17.51 -1.50
N ALA A 106 -6.82 -17.40 -2.59
CA ALA A 106 -5.45 -17.89 -2.72
C ALA A 106 -4.44 -17.01 -1.98
N SER A 107 -4.77 -15.74 -1.78
CA SER A 107 -3.94 -14.78 -1.06
C SER A 107 -4.77 -13.61 -0.55
N LEU A 108 -4.30 -12.94 0.51
CA LEU A 108 -4.86 -11.71 1.04
C LEU A 108 -4.00 -10.51 0.64
N PHE A 109 -4.66 -9.39 0.35
CA PHE A 109 -4.07 -8.07 0.17
C PHE A 109 -4.75 -7.16 1.17
N GLY A 110 -4.03 -6.58 2.11
CA GLY A 110 -4.77 -5.88 3.14
C GLY A 110 -3.98 -5.30 4.28
N CYS A 111 -4.77 -4.70 5.14
CA CYS A 111 -4.37 -3.93 6.30
C CYS A 111 -3.70 -2.59 5.93
N TRP A 112 -3.97 -1.60 6.75
CA TRP A 112 -3.28 -0.30 6.71
C TRP A 112 -2.37 -0.16 7.93
N THR A 113 -2.96 -0.08 9.11
CA THR A 113 -2.21 0.13 10.34
C THR A 113 -1.45 -1.12 10.77
N SER A 114 -0.33 -0.92 11.46
CA SER A 114 0.41 -2.05 12.05
C SER A 114 -0.43 -2.85 13.04
N VAL A 115 -1.39 -2.21 13.73
CA VAL A 115 -2.28 -2.93 14.64
C VAL A 115 -3.29 -3.79 13.90
N SER A 116 -3.82 -3.37 12.74
CA SER A 116 -4.69 -4.23 11.91
C SER A 116 -3.91 -5.42 11.36
N ARG A 117 -2.66 -5.20 10.86
CA ARG A 117 -1.78 -6.30 10.44
C ARG A 117 -1.51 -7.28 11.58
N LYS A 118 -1.15 -6.80 12.77
CA LYS A 118 -0.90 -7.64 13.94
C LYS A 118 -2.15 -8.40 14.43
N SER A 119 -3.35 -7.89 14.16
CA SER A 119 -4.59 -8.62 14.41
C SER A 119 -4.80 -9.77 13.42
N VAL A 120 -4.39 -9.60 12.16
CA VAL A 120 -4.52 -10.60 11.09
C VAL A 120 -3.38 -11.62 11.14
N LEU A 121 -2.19 -11.23 11.63
CA LEU A 121 -0.99 -12.07 11.63
C LEU A 121 -1.21 -13.48 12.22
N PRO A 122 -1.83 -13.65 13.40
CA PRO A 122 -2.12 -14.99 13.93
C PRO A 122 -3.04 -15.81 13.04
N VAL A 123 -3.95 -15.16 12.31
CA VAL A 123 -4.87 -15.83 11.39
C VAL A 123 -4.11 -16.40 10.20
N VAL A 124 -3.28 -15.59 9.52
CA VAL A 124 -2.53 -16.08 8.34
C VAL A 124 -1.47 -17.10 8.71
N GLU A 125 -0.90 -17.02 9.91
CA GLU A 125 0.05 -18.02 10.40
C GLU A 125 -0.64 -19.37 10.74
N GLN A 126 -1.81 -19.33 11.37
CA GLN A 126 -2.59 -20.54 11.70
C GLN A 126 -3.12 -21.26 10.45
N GLU A 127 -3.54 -20.50 9.45
CA GLU A 127 -4.11 -21.01 8.20
C GLU A 127 -3.03 -21.30 7.12
N ASP A 128 -1.74 -21.01 7.41
CA ASP A 128 -0.63 -20.96 6.45
C ASP A 128 -1.00 -20.22 5.16
N ALA A 129 -1.67 -19.05 5.30
CA ALA A 129 -2.04 -18.16 4.20
C ALA A 129 -0.98 -17.07 3.97
N LEU A 130 -1.05 -16.38 2.83
CA LEU A 130 -0.20 -15.22 2.53
C LEU A 130 -1.00 -13.93 2.63
N LEU A 131 -0.45 -12.95 3.36
CA LEU A 131 -0.90 -11.57 3.39
C LEU A 131 0.13 -10.68 2.67
N TYR A 132 -0.27 -10.00 1.61
CA TYR A 132 0.49 -8.94 0.96
C TYR A 132 0.14 -7.60 1.62
N TYR A 133 1.06 -7.07 2.43
CA TYR A 133 0.88 -5.87 3.25
C TYR A 133 1.53 -4.65 2.57
N PRO A 134 0.75 -3.64 2.13
CA PRO A 134 1.25 -2.60 1.23
C PRO A 134 1.86 -1.37 1.91
N LEU A 135 1.82 -1.28 3.26
CA LEU A 135 2.28 -0.10 3.99
C LEU A 135 3.71 -0.22 4.49
N HIS A 136 4.38 0.92 4.64
CA HIS A 136 5.54 1.00 5.50
C HIS A 136 5.14 0.68 6.95
N PHE A 137 6.08 0.30 7.78
CA PHE A 137 5.78 -0.12 9.15
C PHE A 137 7.03 -0.02 10.04
N GLU A 138 6.86 -0.32 11.31
CA GLU A 138 7.91 -0.20 12.33
C GLU A 138 9.05 -1.21 12.21
N GLY A 139 8.98 -2.20 11.32
CA GLY A 139 9.85 -3.37 11.39
C GLY A 139 9.51 -4.24 12.60
N GLU A 140 10.53 -4.82 13.26
CA GLU A 140 10.41 -5.66 14.46
C GLU A 140 9.49 -6.88 14.26
N GLU A 141 9.39 -7.34 13.02
CA GLU A 141 8.54 -8.45 12.59
C GLU A 141 9.13 -9.12 11.34
N ASN A 142 9.09 -10.44 11.29
CA ASN A 142 9.49 -11.20 10.11
C ASN A 142 8.70 -12.51 10.06
N SER A 143 7.50 -12.48 9.51
CA SER A 143 6.65 -13.66 9.33
C SER A 143 6.74 -14.18 7.91
N LYS A 144 6.93 -15.49 7.75
CA LYS A 144 6.88 -16.15 6.42
C LYS A 144 5.51 -16.04 5.74
N ASN A 145 4.47 -15.66 6.48
CA ASN A 145 3.09 -15.55 6.02
C ASN A 145 2.69 -14.11 5.64
N VAL A 146 3.62 -13.14 5.78
CA VAL A 146 3.40 -11.74 5.38
C VAL A 146 4.45 -11.33 4.35
N VAL A 147 4.01 -10.89 3.18
CA VAL A 147 4.85 -10.21 2.21
C VAL A 147 4.81 -8.72 2.51
N TYR A 148 5.91 -8.19 3.00
CA TYR A 148 6.05 -6.77 3.35
C TYR A 148 6.41 -5.99 2.10
N LEU A 149 5.37 -5.42 1.46
CA LEU A 149 5.49 -4.75 0.16
C LEU A 149 6.15 -3.38 0.24
N ASN A 150 6.27 -2.81 1.44
CA ASN A 150 6.84 -1.49 1.64
C ASN A 150 7.97 -1.51 2.69
N SER A 151 8.63 -0.37 2.87
CA SER A 151 9.91 -0.25 3.55
C SER A 151 9.81 -0.27 5.07
N PRO A 152 10.68 -1.00 5.78
CA PRO A 152 10.89 -0.80 7.21
C PRO A 152 11.68 0.50 7.47
N PRO A 153 11.82 0.95 8.74
CA PRO A 153 12.49 2.21 9.07
C PRO A 153 13.93 2.35 8.57
N SER A 154 14.66 1.25 8.45
CA SER A 154 16.03 1.24 7.94
C SER A 154 16.17 1.75 6.50
N SER A 155 15.12 1.57 5.69
CA SER A 155 15.09 1.98 4.29
C SER A 155 14.04 3.05 3.97
N SER A 156 13.48 3.71 4.99
CA SER A 156 12.53 4.82 4.85
C SER A 156 12.79 5.93 5.88
N VAL A 157 12.41 5.72 7.13
CA VAL A 157 12.44 6.73 8.20
C VAL A 157 13.86 7.21 8.51
N LEU A 158 14.83 6.30 8.62
CA LEU A 158 16.22 6.66 8.94
C LEU A 158 16.89 7.49 7.85
N PRO A 159 16.82 7.13 6.55
CA PRO A 159 17.30 8.00 5.47
C PRO A 159 16.66 9.38 5.46
N ALA A 160 15.34 9.48 5.75
CA ALA A 160 14.65 10.77 5.80
C ALA A 160 15.12 11.65 6.96
N VAL A 161 15.34 11.06 8.14
CA VAL A 161 15.88 11.78 9.30
C VAL A 161 17.35 12.17 9.07
N GLU A 162 18.16 11.31 8.44
CA GLU A 162 19.52 11.66 8.03
C GLU A 162 19.56 12.83 7.05
N TYR A 163 18.65 12.85 6.07
CA TYR A 163 18.48 14.00 5.18
C TYR A 163 18.17 15.27 5.95
N LEU A 164 17.18 15.25 6.85
CA LEU A 164 16.84 16.43 7.68
C LEU A 164 18.02 16.96 8.50
N MET A 165 18.89 16.05 8.99
CA MET A 165 20.08 16.40 9.78
C MET A 165 21.24 16.89 8.91
N SER A 166 21.19 16.68 7.60
CA SER A 166 22.21 17.14 6.64
C SER A 166 22.09 18.64 6.34
N ALA A 167 23.13 19.19 5.71
CA ALA A 167 23.11 20.59 5.26
C ALA A 167 22.02 20.84 4.18
N GLU A 168 21.74 19.86 3.34
CA GLU A 168 20.69 19.96 2.31
C GLU A 168 19.29 19.92 2.93
N GLY A 169 19.10 19.16 4.01
CA GLY A 169 17.83 19.00 4.72
C GLY A 169 17.56 20.04 5.81
N GLY A 170 18.46 21.02 6.01
CA GLY A 170 18.28 22.14 6.93
C GLY A 170 18.92 21.97 8.30
N GLU A 171 19.84 21.01 8.48
CA GLU A 171 20.63 20.80 9.72
C GLU A 171 19.78 20.64 10.98
N ALA A 172 18.67 19.88 10.90
CA ALA A 172 17.80 19.63 12.04
C ALA A 172 18.58 19.06 13.25
N LYS A 173 18.37 19.67 14.40
CA LYS A 173 19.04 19.27 15.68
C LYS A 173 18.05 19.01 16.80
N ARG A 174 16.78 19.37 16.63
CA ARG A 174 15.73 19.23 17.64
C ARG A 174 14.47 18.65 17.01
N PHE A 175 13.86 17.71 17.71
CA PHE A 175 12.82 16.88 17.13
C PHE A 175 11.57 16.83 18.03
N PHE A 176 10.44 17.29 17.54
CA PHE A 176 9.15 17.12 18.20
C PHE A 176 8.42 15.94 17.56
N MET A 177 8.31 14.82 18.25
CA MET A 177 7.64 13.62 17.76
C MET A 177 6.17 13.65 18.20
N LEU A 178 5.25 13.71 17.22
CA LEU A 178 3.80 13.66 17.46
C LEU A 178 3.20 12.47 16.73
N GLY A 179 2.63 11.52 17.46
CA GLY A 179 2.10 10.29 16.88
C GLY A 179 0.71 9.92 17.36
N SER A 180 0.02 9.10 16.59
CA SER A 180 -1.16 8.37 17.07
C SER A 180 -0.75 7.31 18.09
N ASP A 181 -1.56 7.10 19.13
CA ASP A 181 -1.21 6.23 20.25
C ASP A 181 -1.45 4.74 19.93
N TYR A 182 -0.53 4.14 19.17
CA TYR A 182 -0.50 2.69 18.91
C TYR A 182 0.93 2.22 18.57
N VAL A 183 1.09 0.95 18.22
CA VAL A 183 2.40 0.28 18.10
C VAL A 183 3.37 0.97 17.14
N TRP A 184 2.91 1.39 15.93
CA TRP A 184 3.80 1.95 14.91
C TRP A 184 4.48 3.25 15.36
N PRO A 185 3.77 4.34 15.77
CA PRO A 185 4.41 5.58 16.23
C PRO A 185 5.33 5.37 17.43
N ARG A 186 4.90 4.55 18.40
CA ARG A 186 5.69 4.28 19.59
C ARG A 186 7.00 3.57 19.28
N THR A 187 6.97 2.58 18.38
CA THR A 187 8.16 1.85 17.95
C THR A 187 9.09 2.73 17.10
N ILE A 188 8.53 3.53 16.18
CA ILE A 188 9.31 4.52 15.40
C ILE A 188 10.04 5.49 16.33
N ASN A 189 9.32 6.08 17.28
CA ASN A 189 9.93 7.03 18.23
C ASN A 189 11.04 6.37 19.07
N GLN A 190 10.84 5.12 19.48
CA GLN A 190 11.89 4.38 20.23
C GLN A 190 13.12 4.17 19.36
N GLN A 191 12.98 3.76 18.11
CA GLN A 191 14.10 3.58 17.18
C GLN A 191 14.82 4.91 16.90
N LEU A 192 14.08 6.01 16.71
CA LEU A 192 14.66 7.32 16.48
C LEU A 192 15.45 7.82 17.68
N LYS A 193 14.94 7.63 18.91
CA LYS A 193 15.69 7.97 20.14
C LYS A 193 17.00 7.19 20.23
N GLY A 194 16.97 5.88 19.97
CA GLY A 194 18.19 5.06 19.93
C GLY A 194 19.15 5.48 18.80
N TYR A 195 18.62 5.79 17.63
CA TYR A 195 19.41 6.30 16.51
C TYR A 195 20.09 7.63 16.86
N TRP A 196 19.36 8.61 17.38
CA TRP A 196 19.91 9.91 17.81
C TRP A 196 20.93 9.77 18.92
N ALA A 197 20.68 8.91 19.91
CA ALA A 197 21.67 8.61 20.96
C ALA A 197 22.97 8.06 20.37
N SER A 198 22.91 7.19 19.34
CA SER A 198 24.07 6.67 18.63
C SER A 198 24.86 7.75 17.86
N LYS A 199 24.20 8.86 17.50
CA LYS A 199 24.81 10.04 16.87
C LYS A 199 25.27 11.09 17.90
N GLY A 200 25.12 10.84 19.19
CA GLY A 200 25.52 11.76 20.26
C GLY A 200 24.55 12.92 20.49
N ILE A 201 23.31 12.83 19.98
CA ILE A 201 22.24 13.80 20.23
C ILE A 201 21.69 13.54 21.63
N ALA A 202 21.66 14.59 22.46
CA ALA A 202 21.23 14.47 23.86
C ALA A 202 19.69 14.35 24.00
N PRO A 203 19.19 13.72 25.07
CA PRO A 203 17.76 13.50 25.28
C PRO A 203 16.89 14.77 25.37
N ASP A 204 17.45 15.92 25.69
CA ASP A 204 16.75 17.20 25.70
C ASP A 204 16.52 17.81 24.30
N ALA A 205 17.12 17.21 23.28
CA ALA A 205 16.90 17.58 21.89
C ALA A 205 15.58 17.06 21.30
N TRP A 206 14.88 16.17 21.98
CA TRP A 206 13.59 15.65 21.49
C TRP A 206 12.51 15.68 22.55
N ARG A 207 11.26 15.77 22.09
CA ARG A 207 10.04 15.62 22.88
C ARG A 207 9.09 14.68 22.13
N GLU A 208 8.32 13.88 22.85
CA GLU A 208 7.30 13.01 22.24
C GLU A 208 5.94 13.22 22.89
N GLU A 209 4.91 13.27 22.04
CA GLU A 209 3.51 13.38 22.41
C GLU A 209 2.67 12.41 21.59
N TYR A 210 1.58 11.94 22.18
CA TYR A 210 0.67 10.98 21.53
C TYR A 210 -0.78 11.41 21.65
N VAL A 211 -1.55 11.12 20.59
CA VAL A 211 -2.99 11.36 20.54
C VAL A 211 -3.74 10.08 20.16
N PRO A 212 -5.00 9.91 20.58
CA PRO A 212 -5.83 8.81 20.08
C PRO A 212 -5.95 8.83 18.56
N VAL A 213 -6.10 7.66 17.92
CA VAL A 213 -6.43 7.59 16.48
C VAL A 213 -7.76 8.30 16.25
N GLY A 214 -7.83 9.14 15.21
CA GLY A 214 -8.99 9.97 14.91
C GLY A 214 -9.08 11.27 15.73
N HIS A 215 -8.01 11.66 16.42
CA HIS A 215 -7.94 12.95 17.11
C HIS A 215 -8.03 14.12 16.11
N SER A 216 -8.80 15.17 16.47
CA SER A 216 -9.09 16.28 15.56
C SER A 216 -8.79 17.68 16.12
N ASN A 217 -8.49 17.81 17.41
CA ASN A 217 -8.23 19.13 18.04
C ASN A 217 -6.76 19.28 18.42
N PHE A 218 -5.95 19.82 17.51
CA PHE A 218 -4.51 19.98 17.67
C PHE A 218 -4.06 21.32 18.30
N GLN A 219 -4.96 22.19 18.70
CA GLN A 219 -4.64 23.54 19.18
C GLN A 219 -3.57 23.56 20.27
N THR A 220 -3.73 22.73 21.30
CA THR A 220 -2.77 22.68 22.41
C THR A 220 -1.41 22.15 21.93
N LEU A 221 -1.41 21.08 21.14
CA LEU A 221 -0.19 20.44 20.65
C LEU A 221 0.59 21.36 19.70
N VAL A 222 -0.09 22.09 18.83
CA VAL A 222 0.56 23.07 17.93
C VAL A 222 1.16 24.24 18.72
N ASN A 223 0.51 24.69 19.82
CA ASN A 223 1.12 25.64 20.74
C ASN A 223 2.37 25.07 21.43
N GLU A 224 2.36 23.81 21.80
CA GLU A 224 3.51 23.13 22.40
C GLU A 224 4.67 22.96 21.40
N ILE A 225 4.38 22.66 20.13
CA ILE A 225 5.35 22.65 19.02
C ILE A 225 6.01 24.03 18.91
N ARG A 226 5.23 25.11 18.92
CA ARG A 226 5.76 26.47 18.88
C ARG A 226 6.67 26.75 20.07
N ALA A 227 6.20 26.45 21.28
CA ALA A 227 6.99 26.66 22.50
C ALA A 227 8.28 25.82 22.51
N PHE A 228 8.26 24.63 21.93
CA PHE A 228 9.44 23.81 21.71
C PHE A 228 10.37 24.46 20.68
N ALA A 229 9.85 24.97 19.58
CA ALA A 229 10.64 25.61 18.52
C ALA A 229 11.36 26.87 19.00
N ASP A 230 10.72 27.66 19.86
CA ASP A 230 11.29 28.92 20.42
C ASP A 230 12.48 28.68 21.39
N GLN A 231 12.73 27.46 21.82
CA GLN A 231 13.87 27.15 22.70
C GLN A 231 15.18 27.14 21.89
N PRO A 232 16.31 27.52 22.49
CA PRO A 232 17.61 27.44 21.84
C PRO A 232 18.05 25.99 21.60
N GLY A 233 18.95 25.75 20.65
CA GLY A 233 19.53 24.43 20.40
C GLY A 233 19.56 23.99 18.94
N GLY A 234 19.24 24.87 18.02
CA GLY A 234 19.31 24.62 16.57
C GLY A 234 17.94 24.41 15.94
N GLN A 235 17.95 24.07 14.66
CA GLN A 235 16.74 23.94 13.84
C GLN A 235 15.79 22.86 14.38
N PRO A 236 14.54 23.22 14.74
CA PRO A 236 13.52 22.28 15.14
C PRO A 236 12.84 21.64 13.93
N VAL A 237 12.38 20.41 14.08
CA VAL A 237 11.52 19.72 13.11
C VAL A 237 10.46 18.89 13.84
N VAL A 238 9.27 18.78 13.25
CA VAL A 238 8.23 17.85 13.72
C VAL A 238 8.35 16.55 12.94
N ILE A 239 8.46 15.45 13.66
CA ILE A 239 8.28 14.09 13.11
C ILE A 239 6.84 13.67 13.39
N LEU A 240 6.02 13.66 12.34
CA LEU A 240 4.59 13.42 12.45
C LEU A 240 4.26 11.97 12.07
N THR A 241 3.76 11.21 13.03
CA THR A 241 3.28 9.84 12.86
C THR A 241 1.81 9.67 13.26
N VAL A 242 1.01 10.74 13.18
CA VAL A 242 -0.45 10.64 13.23
C VAL A 242 -0.96 10.03 11.92
N VAL A 243 -2.13 9.37 11.95
CA VAL A 243 -2.66 8.61 10.82
C VAL A 243 -4.09 9.00 10.46
N GLY A 244 -4.45 8.78 9.19
CA GLY A 244 -5.82 8.94 8.69
C GLY A 244 -6.33 10.37 8.80
N ASN A 245 -7.61 10.52 9.13
CA ASN A 245 -8.29 11.83 9.17
C ASN A 245 -7.68 12.85 10.14
N SER A 246 -6.79 12.42 11.03
CA SER A 246 -6.05 13.34 11.93
C SER A 246 -5.00 14.20 11.19
N ILE A 247 -4.50 13.74 10.04
CA ILE A 247 -3.46 14.46 9.28
C ILE A 247 -3.98 15.81 8.76
N PRO A 248 -5.07 15.88 7.99
CA PRO A 248 -5.60 17.16 7.53
C PRO A 248 -6.01 18.09 8.67
N ASP A 249 -6.50 17.57 9.80
CA ASP A 249 -6.86 18.38 10.97
C ASP A 249 -5.63 19.01 11.64
N PHE A 250 -4.52 18.26 11.74
CA PHE A 250 -3.25 18.77 12.22
C PHE A 250 -2.73 19.92 11.33
N PHE A 251 -2.65 19.70 10.02
CA PHE A 251 -2.12 20.72 9.09
C PHE A 251 -3.02 21.95 9.02
N ARG A 252 -4.35 21.79 9.14
CA ARG A 252 -5.28 22.91 9.24
C ARG A 252 -4.99 23.78 10.46
N GLU A 253 -4.76 23.18 11.62
CA GLU A 253 -4.41 23.92 12.83
C GLU A 253 -3.02 24.55 12.74
N TYR A 254 -2.07 23.89 12.10
CA TYR A 254 -0.73 24.44 11.83
C TYR A 254 -0.80 25.75 11.05
N VAL A 255 -1.62 25.78 9.99
CA VAL A 255 -1.91 27.00 9.21
C VAL A 255 -2.64 28.05 10.05
N ASN A 256 -3.65 27.67 10.83
CA ASN A 256 -4.43 28.58 11.67
C ASN A 256 -3.56 29.34 12.65
N GLN A 257 -2.53 28.70 13.18
CA GLN A 257 -1.58 29.32 14.08
C GLN A 257 -0.43 30.05 13.38
N GLY A 258 -0.39 30.04 12.03
CA GLY A 258 0.59 30.76 11.23
C GLY A 258 2.01 30.22 11.34
N ILE A 259 2.20 28.93 11.57
CA ILE A 259 3.51 28.28 11.55
C ILE A 259 3.78 27.81 10.12
N SER A 260 4.92 28.22 9.57
CA SER A 260 5.34 27.79 8.22
C SER A 260 6.37 26.66 8.27
N ALA A 261 6.55 25.97 7.14
CA ALA A 261 7.61 24.98 7.00
C ALA A 261 9.02 25.58 7.09
N PHE A 262 9.16 26.89 6.85
CA PHE A 262 10.44 27.61 7.00
C PHE A 262 10.79 27.82 8.47
N ASP A 263 9.77 27.97 9.34
CA ASP A 263 9.98 28.13 10.78
C ASP A 263 10.19 26.77 11.45
N VAL A 264 9.23 25.86 11.24
CA VAL A 264 9.23 24.51 11.82
C VAL A 264 8.72 23.52 10.76
N PRO A 265 9.59 22.91 9.98
CA PRO A 265 9.17 21.89 9.01
C PRO A 265 8.56 20.68 9.69
N VAL A 266 7.61 20.04 9.03
CA VAL A 266 7.01 18.77 9.43
C VAL A 266 7.46 17.71 8.45
N LEU A 267 8.05 16.61 8.94
CA LEU A 267 8.19 15.38 8.21
C LEU A 267 7.00 14.47 8.55
N GLY A 268 6.01 14.42 7.65
CA GLY A 268 4.82 13.57 7.80
C GLY A 268 5.11 12.17 7.28
N LEU A 269 5.34 11.23 8.19
CA LEU A 269 5.69 9.86 7.80
C LEU A 269 4.50 9.05 7.26
N ASP A 270 3.25 9.46 7.54
CA ASP A 270 2.03 8.89 6.95
C ASP A 270 1.26 9.89 6.06
N ALA A 271 1.83 11.08 5.83
CA ALA A 271 1.18 12.11 5.02
C ALA A 271 1.30 11.80 3.51
N LEU A 272 0.16 11.76 2.84
CA LEU A 272 -0.01 11.38 1.44
C LEU A 272 -0.73 12.49 0.66
N GLU A 273 -0.64 12.49 -0.65
CA GLU A 273 -1.35 13.43 -1.53
C GLU A 273 -2.85 13.49 -1.23
N ALA A 274 -3.45 12.34 -0.92
CA ALA A 274 -4.88 12.21 -0.62
C ALA A 274 -5.30 12.92 0.68
N ASP A 275 -4.40 13.15 1.62
CA ASP A 275 -4.69 13.85 2.89
C ASP A 275 -4.86 15.35 2.70
N PHE A 276 -4.33 15.88 1.60
CA PHE A 276 -4.41 17.30 1.26
C PHE A 276 -5.55 17.64 0.30
N GLU A 277 -6.34 16.67 -0.12
CA GLU A 277 -7.52 16.91 -0.96
C GLU A 277 -8.49 17.89 -0.27
N GLY A 278 -8.78 19.00 -0.96
CA GLY A 278 -9.67 20.04 -0.43
C GLY A 278 -9.04 21.00 0.59
N LEU A 279 -7.74 20.86 0.89
CA LEU A 279 -6.99 21.84 1.69
C LEU A 279 -6.35 22.92 0.78
N ASP A 280 -6.27 24.14 1.29
CA ASP A 280 -5.42 25.18 0.73
C ASP A 280 -3.97 24.94 1.15
N THR A 281 -3.17 24.36 0.25
CA THR A 281 -1.77 24.04 0.51
C THR A 281 -0.80 25.19 0.29
N THR A 282 -1.24 26.37 -0.16
CA THR A 282 -0.37 27.52 -0.40
C THR A 282 0.43 27.95 0.85
N LYS A 283 -0.13 27.72 2.04
CA LYS A 283 0.51 28.00 3.33
C LYS A 283 1.24 26.78 3.93
N LEU A 284 1.17 25.65 3.28
CA LEU A 284 1.76 24.38 3.72
C LEU A 284 2.96 23.96 2.84
N VAL A 285 3.29 24.76 1.82
CA VAL A 285 4.44 24.51 0.95
C VAL A 285 5.72 24.36 1.77
N GLY A 286 6.49 23.31 1.48
CA GLY A 286 7.77 23.03 2.14
C GLY A 286 7.70 22.00 3.29
N HIS A 287 6.51 21.59 3.75
CA HIS A 287 6.42 20.43 4.63
C HIS A 287 6.77 19.15 3.86
N LEU A 288 7.33 18.16 4.55
CA LEU A 288 7.96 17.01 3.94
C LEU A 288 7.18 15.72 4.18
N ASN A 289 7.37 14.76 3.29
CA ASN A 289 7.00 13.37 3.50
C ASN A 289 8.14 12.41 3.07
N CYS A 290 7.97 11.13 3.37
CA CYS A 290 8.93 10.09 2.99
C CYS A 290 8.17 8.81 2.63
N TRP A 291 8.26 8.41 1.34
CA TRP A 291 7.58 7.24 0.81
C TRP A 291 8.42 6.50 -0.25
N ALA A 292 8.06 5.27 -0.56
CA ALA A 292 8.70 4.50 -1.62
C ALA A 292 8.16 4.85 -3.04
N TYR A 293 7.12 5.65 -3.09
CA TYR A 293 6.58 6.25 -4.30
C TYR A 293 6.01 7.63 -3.99
N LEU A 294 6.23 8.58 -4.88
CA LEU A 294 5.52 9.87 -4.94
C LEU A 294 4.91 10.02 -6.32
N GLN A 295 3.72 10.61 -6.39
CA GLN A 295 2.98 10.77 -7.66
C GLN A 295 3.80 11.50 -8.73
N ASN A 296 4.66 12.42 -8.33
CA ASN A 296 5.54 13.19 -9.21
C ASN A 296 6.82 12.45 -9.63
N ALA A 297 6.94 11.14 -9.32
CA ALA A 297 8.06 10.32 -9.78
C ALA A 297 8.18 10.36 -11.31
N ALA A 298 9.39 10.60 -11.79
CA ALA A 298 9.64 10.75 -13.22
C ALA A 298 9.63 9.39 -13.94
N GLY A 299 9.28 9.43 -15.23
CA GLY A 299 9.47 8.29 -16.12
C GLY A 299 8.19 7.70 -16.70
N PRO A 300 8.33 6.86 -17.74
CA PRO A 300 7.19 6.34 -18.50
C PRO A 300 6.33 5.38 -17.67
N ARG A 301 6.90 4.57 -16.80
CA ARG A 301 6.15 3.61 -15.97
C ARG A 301 5.15 4.32 -15.06
N ASN A 302 5.54 5.45 -14.47
CA ASN A 302 4.63 6.26 -13.66
C ASN A 302 3.51 6.87 -14.51
N GLN A 303 3.85 7.42 -15.66
CA GLN A 303 2.87 8.00 -16.58
C GLN A 303 1.84 6.98 -17.05
N GLU A 304 2.29 5.76 -17.37
CA GLU A 304 1.41 4.64 -17.75
C GLU A 304 0.48 4.25 -16.59
N PHE A 305 1.00 4.12 -15.37
CA PHE A 305 0.21 3.81 -14.19
C PHE A 305 -0.84 4.89 -13.89
N LEU A 306 -0.44 6.17 -13.90
CA LEU A 306 -1.36 7.30 -13.67
C LEU A 306 -2.44 7.38 -14.73
N ALA A 307 -2.10 7.15 -16.01
CA ALA A 307 -3.08 7.11 -17.09
C ALA A 307 -4.05 5.91 -16.95
N ALA A 308 -3.54 4.73 -16.57
CA ALA A 308 -4.35 3.55 -16.30
C ALA A 308 -5.30 3.77 -15.12
N TRP A 309 -4.82 4.36 -14.03
CA TRP A 309 -5.66 4.72 -12.88
C TRP A 309 -6.75 5.72 -13.24
N ALA A 310 -6.40 6.82 -13.91
CA ALA A 310 -7.37 7.83 -14.34
C ALA A 310 -8.46 7.26 -15.24
N LYS A 311 -8.08 6.39 -16.17
CA LYS A 311 -9.02 5.66 -17.03
C LYS A 311 -9.90 4.71 -16.21
N TYR A 312 -9.31 3.93 -15.29
CA TYR A 312 -10.03 2.98 -14.46
C TYR A 312 -11.08 3.68 -13.59
N VAL A 313 -10.71 4.81 -12.96
CA VAL A 313 -11.63 5.64 -12.16
C VAL A 313 -12.81 6.10 -12.99
N THR A 314 -12.55 6.59 -14.21
CA THR A 314 -13.58 7.12 -15.10
C THR A 314 -14.54 6.01 -15.59
N ASP A 315 -13.99 4.91 -16.07
CA ASP A 315 -14.75 3.80 -16.65
C ASP A 315 -15.63 3.09 -15.61
N ASN A 316 -15.12 2.95 -14.38
CA ASN A 316 -15.78 2.22 -13.29
C ASN A 316 -16.51 3.15 -12.30
N LYS A 317 -16.53 4.47 -12.53
CA LYS A 317 -17.15 5.47 -11.65
C LYS A 317 -16.68 5.35 -10.20
N VAL A 318 -15.37 5.17 -10.03
CA VAL A 318 -14.74 5.05 -8.71
C VAL A 318 -14.91 6.38 -7.95
N PRO A 319 -15.26 6.40 -6.65
CA PRO A 319 -15.58 7.62 -5.90
C PRO A 319 -14.35 8.37 -5.41
N TYR A 320 -13.25 8.31 -6.15
CA TYR A 320 -11.99 8.99 -5.84
C TYR A 320 -11.50 9.83 -7.02
N ARG A 321 -10.60 10.76 -6.76
CA ARG A 321 -10.00 11.61 -7.79
C ARG A 321 -9.17 10.78 -8.77
N PRO A 322 -9.36 10.96 -10.09
CA PRO A 322 -8.60 10.23 -11.11
C PRO A 322 -7.15 10.69 -11.24
N ASP A 323 -6.84 11.88 -10.72
CA ASP A 323 -5.54 12.54 -10.78
C ASP A 323 -4.75 12.43 -9.47
N VAL A 324 -5.18 11.59 -8.52
CA VAL A 324 -4.48 11.33 -7.26
C VAL A 324 -4.11 9.86 -7.15
N ALA A 325 -2.82 9.63 -7.01
CA ALA A 325 -2.24 8.32 -6.71
C ALA A 325 -1.30 8.43 -5.51
N ILE A 326 -1.38 7.47 -4.61
CA ILE A 326 -0.61 7.43 -3.37
C ILE A 326 0.27 6.19 -3.31
N ASP A 327 1.34 6.22 -2.52
CA ASP A 327 2.28 5.10 -2.38
C ASP A 327 1.60 3.75 -2.11
N PRO A 328 0.66 3.59 -1.15
CA PRO A 328 0.03 2.31 -0.88
C PRO A 328 -0.78 1.75 -2.05
N MET A 329 -1.26 2.61 -2.96
CA MET A 329 -1.89 2.14 -4.21
C MET A 329 -0.86 1.45 -5.10
N VAL A 330 0.32 2.07 -5.28
CA VAL A 330 1.41 1.48 -6.07
C VAL A 330 1.90 0.20 -5.42
N SER A 331 2.08 0.18 -4.11
CA SER A 331 2.49 -1.01 -3.37
C SER A 331 1.46 -2.15 -3.48
N THR A 332 0.16 -1.84 -3.46
CA THR A 332 -0.90 -2.83 -3.67
C THR A 332 -0.90 -3.35 -5.11
N TYR A 333 -0.75 -2.47 -6.09
CA TYR A 333 -0.63 -2.82 -7.51
C TYR A 333 0.55 -3.77 -7.75
N ASP A 334 1.73 -3.40 -7.26
CA ASP A 334 2.93 -4.22 -7.32
C ASP A 334 2.73 -5.58 -6.66
N GLY A 335 2.06 -5.61 -5.50
CA GLY A 335 1.78 -6.83 -4.76
C GLY A 335 0.93 -7.82 -5.53
N VAL A 336 -0.12 -7.37 -6.22
CA VAL A 336 -0.97 -8.24 -7.06
C VAL A 336 -0.17 -8.80 -8.24
N HIS A 337 0.68 -7.99 -8.87
CA HIS A 337 1.55 -8.45 -9.96
C HIS A 337 2.63 -9.43 -9.45
N LEU A 338 3.28 -9.15 -8.32
CA LEU A 338 4.27 -10.05 -7.72
C LEU A 338 3.66 -11.39 -7.33
N TRP A 339 2.45 -11.40 -6.75
CA TRP A 339 1.72 -12.64 -6.45
C TRP A 339 1.43 -13.44 -7.72
N ALA A 340 0.92 -12.77 -8.76
CA ALA A 340 0.62 -13.43 -10.02
C ALA A 340 1.88 -14.03 -10.67
N MET A 341 2.99 -13.29 -10.67
CA MET A 341 4.29 -13.79 -11.17
C MET A 341 4.81 -14.97 -10.34
N ALA A 342 4.64 -14.93 -9.01
CA ALA A 342 5.02 -16.02 -8.13
C ALA A 342 4.20 -17.29 -8.40
N ALA A 343 2.88 -17.16 -8.57
CA ALA A 343 2.00 -18.28 -8.90
C ALA A 343 2.32 -18.88 -10.28
N GLU A 344 2.58 -18.05 -11.30
CA GLU A 344 3.01 -18.51 -12.63
C GLU A 344 4.35 -19.25 -12.54
N LYS A 345 5.32 -18.73 -11.81
CA LYS A 345 6.65 -19.35 -11.63
C LYS A 345 6.54 -20.67 -10.84
N ALA A 346 5.63 -20.74 -9.85
CA ALA A 346 5.34 -21.96 -9.10
C ALA A 346 4.57 -23.01 -9.91
N GLY A 347 3.79 -22.57 -10.90
CA GLY A 347 2.82 -23.43 -11.59
C GLY A 347 1.65 -23.84 -10.69
N SER A 348 1.39 -23.12 -9.61
CA SER A 348 0.47 -23.48 -8.53
C SER A 348 -0.04 -22.23 -7.80
N PHE A 349 -1.16 -22.38 -7.09
CA PHE A 349 -1.67 -21.39 -6.14
C PHE A 349 -1.43 -21.79 -4.69
N ASP A 350 -0.80 -22.92 -4.44
CA ASP A 350 -0.54 -23.41 -3.09
C ASP A 350 0.49 -22.51 -2.39
N VAL A 351 0.17 -22.08 -1.19
CA VAL A 351 0.93 -21.08 -0.44
C VAL A 351 2.41 -21.40 -0.28
N PRO A 352 2.83 -22.63 0.10
CA PRO A 352 4.25 -22.97 0.20
C PRO A 352 5.01 -22.84 -1.12
N GLU A 353 4.37 -23.18 -2.25
CA GLU A 353 4.95 -23.13 -3.59
C GLU A 353 5.06 -21.69 -4.10
N VAL A 354 4.00 -20.89 -3.91
CA VAL A 354 4.00 -19.46 -4.23
C VAL A 354 5.05 -18.71 -3.41
N ARG A 355 5.13 -18.99 -2.11
CA ARG A 355 6.14 -18.40 -1.21
C ARG A 355 7.56 -18.73 -1.67
N ALA A 356 7.85 -19.98 -1.99
CA ALA A 356 9.17 -20.39 -2.46
C ALA A 356 9.52 -19.73 -3.80
N ALA A 357 8.55 -19.63 -4.71
CA ALA A 357 8.74 -18.99 -6.02
C ALA A 357 8.90 -17.46 -5.94
N SER A 358 8.43 -16.83 -4.87
CA SER A 358 8.52 -15.37 -4.68
C SER A 358 9.94 -14.87 -4.51
N ALA A 359 10.83 -15.69 -3.93
CA ALA A 359 12.22 -15.31 -3.67
C ALA A 359 12.93 -14.81 -4.93
N GLY A 360 13.51 -13.60 -4.85
CA GLY A 360 14.28 -12.98 -5.93
C GLY A 360 13.45 -12.51 -7.12
N LEU A 361 12.10 -12.50 -7.05
CA LEU A 361 11.28 -11.91 -8.10
C LEU A 361 11.53 -10.40 -8.18
N THR A 362 11.58 -9.89 -9.39
CA THR A 362 11.72 -8.46 -9.67
C THR A 362 10.51 -7.95 -10.44
N PHE A 363 10.10 -6.72 -10.18
CA PHE A 363 9.01 -6.06 -10.87
C PHE A 363 9.37 -4.62 -11.21
N ALA A 364 8.99 -4.18 -12.41
CA ALA A 364 9.22 -2.83 -12.90
C ALA A 364 8.17 -1.88 -12.31
N CYS A 365 8.45 -1.33 -11.12
CA CYS A 365 7.53 -0.51 -10.35
C CYS A 365 7.24 0.85 -11.03
N PRO A 366 6.02 1.39 -10.90
CA PRO A 366 5.68 2.76 -11.29
C PRO A 366 6.58 3.84 -10.70
N SER A 367 7.17 3.62 -9.54
CA SER A 367 8.15 4.53 -8.92
C SER A 367 9.41 4.80 -9.76
N GLY A 368 9.62 4.02 -10.84
CA GLY A 368 10.82 4.07 -11.68
C GLY A 368 11.90 3.07 -11.28
N TYR A 369 11.87 2.55 -10.05
CA TYR A 369 12.78 1.51 -9.61
C TYR A 369 12.35 0.11 -10.09
N ASP A 370 13.32 -0.77 -10.27
CA ASP A 370 13.06 -2.21 -10.30
C ASP A 370 13.07 -2.72 -8.86
N ILE A 371 11.88 -3.02 -8.34
CA ILE A 371 11.73 -3.59 -7.00
C ILE A 371 12.02 -5.09 -7.02
N SER A 372 12.46 -5.62 -5.89
CA SER A 372 12.76 -7.06 -5.80
C SER A 372 12.39 -7.65 -4.46
N MET A 373 11.86 -8.86 -4.46
CA MET A 373 11.65 -9.63 -3.24
C MET A 373 12.98 -10.20 -2.74
N THR A 374 13.24 -10.03 -1.44
CA THR A 374 14.43 -10.60 -0.81
C THR A 374 14.41 -12.13 -0.86
N ALA A 375 15.59 -12.75 -0.83
CA ALA A 375 15.69 -14.21 -0.87
C ALA A 375 15.46 -14.86 0.50
N GLU A 376 15.78 -14.16 1.58
CA GLU A 376 15.85 -14.68 2.95
C GLU A 376 14.60 -14.41 3.79
N ASN A 377 13.83 -13.42 3.36
CA ASN A 377 12.60 -13.01 4.03
C ASN A 377 11.59 -12.56 2.98
N THR A 378 10.40 -12.21 3.42
CA THR A 378 9.29 -11.82 2.54
C THR A 378 9.18 -10.31 2.34
N TYR A 379 10.29 -9.60 2.44
CA TYR A 379 10.36 -8.16 2.23
C TYR A 379 10.61 -7.81 0.76
N VAL A 380 10.16 -6.62 0.36
CA VAL A 380 10.44 -6.06 -0.96
C VAL A 380 11.42 -4.90 -0.81
N LYS A 381 12.52 -4.96 -1.58
CA LYS A 381 13.48 -3.85 -1.72
C LYS A 381 12.84 -2.77 -2.58
N ARG A 382 12.78 -1.55 -2.07
CA ARG A 382 12.22 -0.39 -2.76
C ARG A 382 13.16 0.80 -2.63
N GLY A 383 13.12 1.70 -3.61
CA GLY A 383 13.70 3.02 -3.44
C GLY A 383 12.88 3.85 -2.46
N VAL A 384 13.43 4.96 -1.99
CA VAL A 384 12.75 5.91 -1.11
C VAL A 384 12.89 7.31 -1.67
N PHE A 385 11.84 8.10 -1.51
CA PHE A 385 11.76 9.50 -1.90
C PHE A 385 11.50 10.37 -0.66
N ILE A 386 12.06 11.56 -0.66
CA ILE A 386 11.68 12.64 0.24
C ILE A 386 11.05 13.70 -0.63
N GLY A 387 9.79 14.02 -0.35
CA GLY A 387 9.01 15.00 -1.06
C GLY A 387 8.75 16.25 -0.23
N SER A 388 8.60 17.39 -0.92
CA SER A 388 8.15 18.66 -0.37
C SER A 388 6.76 18.96 -0.87
N LEU A 389 5.82 19.20 0.03
CA LEU A 389 4.45 19.59 -0.30
C LEU A 389 4.45 20.88 -1.13
N ASN A 390 3.71 20.90 -2.22
CA ASN A 390 3.57 22.02 -3.14
C ASN A 390 2.15 22.61 -3.13
N GLU A 391 1.97 23.72 -3.87
CA GLU A 391 0.68 24.42 -3.96
C GLU A 391 -0.44 23.59 -4.62
N SER A 392 -0.08 22.54 -5.37
CA SER A 392 -1.01 21.68 -6.12
C SER A 392 -1.45 20.42 -5.34
N GLN A 393 -1.22 20.40 -4.01
CA GLN A 393 -1.56 19.27 -3.14
C GLN A 393 -0.75 17.98 -3.43
N GLY A 394 0.37 18.10 -4.15
CA GLY A 394 1.31 17.02 -4.44
C GLY A 394 2.66 17.27 -3.75
N PHE A 395 3.60 16.36 -3.95
CA PHE A 395 4.94 16.47 -3.40
C PHE A 395 6.00 16.55 -4.50
N ASP A 396 6.80 17.61 -4.50
CA ASP A 396 7.96 17.74 -5.36
C ASP A 396 9.12 16.93 -4.76
N ILE A 397 9.79 16.14 -5.58
CA ILE A 397 10.86 15.27 -5.11
C ILE A 397 12.11 16.12 -4.81
N LEU A 398 12.51 16.16 -3.55
CA LEU A 398 13.73 16.81 -3.09
C LEU A 398 14.93 15.85 -3.13
N TRP A 399 14.71 14.62 -2.75
CA TRP A 399 15.72 13.60 -2.69
C TRP A 399 15.13 12.22 -3.01
N GLN A 400 15.94 11.36 -3.61
CA GLN A 400 15.61 9.95 -3.80
C GLN A 400 16.84 9.09 -3.57
N SER A 401 16.65 7.88 -3.09
CA SER A 401 17.74 6.93 -2.91
C SER A 401 18.37 6.57 -4.26
N PRO A 402 19.71 6.36 -4.32
CA PRO A 402 20.37 5.99 -5.58
C PRO A 402 19.99 4.57 -6.05
N ASP A 403 19.54 3.73 -5.16
CA ASP A 403 19.17 2.34 -5.39
C ASP A 403 18.00 1.91 -4.48
N THR A 404 17.70 0.61 -4.48
CA THR A 404 16.73 -0.02 -3.57
C THR A 404 17.48 -0.63 -2.38
N PRO A 405 17.54 0.07 -1.22
CA PRO A 405 18.32 -0.41 -0.08
C PRO A 405 17.80 -1.74 0.47
N GLU A 406 18.69 -2.50 1.10
CA GLU A 406 18.34 -3.76 1.78
C GLU A 406 17.46 -3.46 2.99
N PRO A 407 16.26 -4.04 3.09
CA PRO A 407 15.42 -3.87 4.26
C PRO A 407 15.97 -4.64 5.46
N VAL A 408 16.06 -3.98 6.61
CA VAL A 408 16.49 -4.60 7.87
C VAL A 408 15.25 -4.80 8.74
N PRO A 409 14.80 -6.05 8.95
CA PRO A 409 13.57 -6.34 9.71
C PRO A 409 13.61 -5.87 11.16
N PHE A 410 14.75 -6.03 11.83
CA PHE A 410 14.93 -5.70 13.25
C PHE A 410 15.94 -4.56 13.41
N SER A 411 15.50 -3.47 14.00
CA SER A 411 16.32 -2.27 14.14
C SER A 411 17.42 -2.45 15.19
N PRO A 412 18.67 -2.10 14.89
CA PRO A 412 19.74 -2.09 15.88
C PRO A 412 19.55 -1.02 16.97
N TYR A 413 18.60 -0.11 16.78
CA TYR A 413 18.35 1.04 17.68
C TYR A 413 17.23 0.82 18.69
N MET A 414 16.59 -0.36 18.71
CA MET A 414 15.52 -0.66 19.67
C MET A 414 15.97 -0.75 21.12
N ASN A 415 17.22 -1.13 21.34
CA ASN A 415 17.80 -1.37 22.69
C ASN A 415 19.04 -0.49 22.95
N ALA A 416 19.18 0.59 22.24
CA ALA A 416 20.31 1.52 22.38
C ALA A 416 20.09 2.56 23.50
#